data_33a07197dea23a4fa4a1b89d400a6957
#
_entry.id   33a07197dea23a4fa4a1b89d400a6957
#
_cell.length_a   1.000
_cell.length_b   1.000
_cell.length_c   1.000
_cell.angle_alpha   90.00
_cell.angle_beta   90.00
_cell.angle_gamma   90.00
#
_symmetry.space_group_name_H-M   'P 1'
#
loop_
_entity.id
_entity.type
_entity.pdbx_description
1 polymer ?
#
loop_
_entity_poly.entity_id
_entity_poly.type
_entity_poly.pdbx_seq_one_letter_code
_entity_poly.pdbx_strand_id
1 'polypeptide(L)'
;MPSTAAYVPPLVEDLPNCLKDLELFINNEEIDTPDLIRIAIIHYQFESIYPFLDGNGRIGRLLIPLYLQSKKYLDNPCLYISFCFEKNRDLYYQKLYDVRVKNDIIGWIKFFLEGIIETAKIAKEKFKKVVELTKKIDVQITDLKVKYDNTKK
;
A
#
# COMPACT_ATOMS: atom_id res chain seq x y z
N MET A 1 -21.16 24.77 -5.14
CA MET A 1 -19.84 24.09 -5.00
C MET A 1 -19.01 24.89 -4.01
N PRO A 2 -18.30 24.28 -3.06
CA PRO A 2 -17.41 25.05 -2.21
C PRO A 2 -16.30 25.64 -3.08
N SER A 3 -16.22 26.97 -3.13
CA SER A 3 -15.23 27.71 -3.92
C SER A 3 -13.78 27.52 -3.49
N THR A 4 -13.53 26.63 -2.53
CA THR A 4 -12.22 26.37 -1.88
C THR A 4 -11.76 24.92 -2.00
N ALA A 5 -12.46 24.07 -2.77
CA ALA A 5 -12.05 22.67 -2.92
C ALA A 5 -10.76 22.57 -3.75
N ALA A 6 -9.73 21.97 -3.17
CA ALA A 6 -8.44 21.73 -3.85
C ALA A 6 -8.55 20.71 -5.01
N TYR A 7 -9.63 19.93 -5.02
CA TYR A 7 -9.94 18.96 -6.04
C TYR A 7 -11.45 18.71 -6.18
N VAL A 8 -11.91 18.55 -7.42
CA VAL A 8 -13.28 18.16 -7.75
C VAL A 8 -13.21 16.81 -8.48
N PRO A 9 -13.77 15.74 -7.90
CA PRO A 9 -13.82 14.43 -8.55
C PRO A 9 -14.74 14.44 -9.79
N PRO A 10 -14.70 13.39 -10.63
CA PRO A 10 -15.63 13.21 -11.74
C PRO A 10 -17.10 13.29 -11.31
N LEU A 11 -17.98 13.60 -12.24
CA LEU A 11 -19.40 13.57 -11.98
C LEU A 11 -19.86 12.15 -11.65
N VAL A 12 -20.92 12.02 -10.86
CA VAL A 12 -21.46 10.71 -10.46
C VAL A 12 -21.82 9.85 -11.68
N GLU A 13 -22.28 10.48 -12.75
CA GLU A 13 -22.66 9.84 -14.02
C GLU A 13 -21.44 9.24 -14.75
N ASP A 14 -20.23 9.80 -14.55
CA ASP A 14 -19.00 9.36 -15.18
C ASP A 14 -18.27 8.26 -14.37
N LEU A 15 -18.60 8.10 -13.10
CA LEU A 15 -17.90 7.15 -12.20
C LEU A 15 -17.86 5.72 -12.74
N PRO A 16 -18.95 5.15 -13.31
CA PRO A 16 -18.89 3.78 -13.85
C PRO A 16 -17.87 3.63 -14.98
N ASN A 17 -17.75 4.63 -15.85
CA ASN A 17 -16.78 4.62 -16.94
C ASN A 17 -15.35 4.77 -16.41
N CYS A 18 -15.12 5.70 -15.49
CA CYS A 18 -13.81 5.89 -14.85
C CYS A 18 -13.33 4.63 -14.14
N LEU A 19 -14.20 3.94 -13.40
CA LEU A 19 -13.88 2.68 -12.72
C LEU A 19 -13.61 1.55 -13.72
N LYS A 20 -14.39 1.46 -14.80
CA LYS A 20 -14.17 0.49 -15.87
C LYS A 20 -12.82 0.69 -16.55
N ASP A 21 -12.45 1.92 -16.84
CA ASP A 21 -11.15 2.24 -17.46
C ASP A 21 -9.99 1.89 -16.52
N LEU A 22 -10.16 2.14 -15.22
CA LEU A 22 -9.19 1.73 -14.21
C LEU A 22 -9.05 0.20 -14.13
N GLU A 23 -10.16 -0.53 -14.14
CA GLU A 23 -10.19 -2.00 -14.16
C GLU A 23 -9.50 -2.56 -15.41
N LEU A 24 -9.80 -1.99 -16.57
CA LEU A 24 -9.13 -2.36 -17.82
C LEU A 24 -7.62 -2.13 -17.74
N PHE A 25 -7.17 -1.01 -17.19
CA PHE A 25 -5.74 -0.73 -17.00
C PHE A 25 -5.07 -1.70 -16.03
N ILE A 26 -5.75 -2.07 -14.92
CA ILE A 26 -5.25 -3.04 -13.95
C ILE A 26 -5.00 -4.40 -14.60
N ASN A 27 -5.92 -4.84 -15.46
CA ASN A 27 -5.93 -6.17 -16.06
C ASN A 27 -5.26 -6.23 -17.46
N ASN A 28 -4.80 -5.10 -18.00
CA ASN A 28 -4.18 -5.07 -19.31
C ASN A 28 -2.73 -5.60 -19.23
N GLU A 29 -2.49 -6.78 -19.77
CA GLU A 29 -1.17 -7.43 -19.82
C GLU A 29 -0.32 -6.99 -21.03
N GLU A 30 -0.92 -6.31 -22.01
CA GLU A 30 -0.20 -5.83 -23.21
C GLU A 30 0.66 -4.59 -22.94
N ILE A 31 0.36 -3.85 -21.87
CA ILE A 31 1.14 -2.67 -21.48
C ILE A 31 2.40 -3.12 -20.74
N ASP A 32 3.56 -2.97 -21.38
CA ASP A 32 4.87 -3.25 -20.77
C ASP A 32 5.26 -2.17 -19.77
N THR A 33 4.64 -2.22 -18.59
CA THR A 33 4.92 -1.32 -17.47
C THR A 33 5.26 -2.14 -16.22
N PRO A 34 6.41 -1.89 -15.57
CA PRO A 34 6.77 -2.57 -14.33
C PRO A 34 5.66 -2.45 -13.27
N ASP A 35 5.34 -3.55 -12.59
CA ASP A 35 4.22 -3.64 -11.65
C ASP A 35 4.24 -2.57 -10.55
N LEU A 36 5.43 -2.21 -10.05
CA LEU A 36 5.56 -1.15 -9.03
C LEU A 36 5.22 0.24 -9.57
N ILE A 37 5.48 0.50 -10.85
CA ILE A 37 5.06 1.75 -11.51
C ILE A 37 3.57 1.68 -11.79
N ARG A 38 3.07 0.54 -12.26
CA ARG A 38 1.65 0.33 -12.55
C ARG A 38 0.79 0.57 -11.32
N ILE A 39 1.15 0.00 -10.16
CA ILE A 39 0.39 0.21 -8.92
C ILE A 39 0.45 1.65 -8.42
N ALA A 40 1.55 2.37 -8.65
CA ALA A 40 1.62 3.80 -8.34
C ALA A 40 0.61 4.61 -9.17
N ILE A 41 0.44 4.28 -10.45
CA ILE A 41 -0.54 4.90 -11.36
C ILE A 41 -1.96 4.51 -10.96
N ILE A 42 -2.21 3.22 -10.66
CA ILE A 42 -3.52 2.71 -10.20
C ILE A 42 -3.95 3.46 -8.93
N HIS A 43 -3.06 3.59 -7.96
CA HIS A 43 -3.37 4.27 -6.72
C HIS A 43 -3.69 5.76 -6.95
N TYR A 44 -2.87 6.47 -7.74
CA TYR A 44 -3.14 7.85 -8.13
C TYR A 44 -4.51 8.00 -8.81
N GLN A 45 -4.81 7.12 -9.77
CA GLN A 45 -6.06 7.19 -10.52
C GLN A 45 -7.27 6.90 -9.62
N PHE A 46 -7.18 5.91 -8.72
CA PHE A 46 -8.23 5.62 -7.76
C PHE A 46 -8.51 6.82 -6.83
N GLU A 47 -7.45 7.45 -6.27
CA GLU A 47 -7.56 8.67 -5.45
C GLU A 47 -8.10 9.87 -6.26
N SER A 48 -7.97 9.84 -7.59
CA SER A 48 -8.52 10.86 -8.49
C SER A 48 -9.97 10.59 -8.86
N ILE A 49 -10.39 9.35 -9.05
CA ILE A 49 -11.79 8.97 -9.30
C ILE A 49 -12.64 9.26 -8.05
N TYR A 50 -12.10 8.98 -6.87
CA TYR A 50 -12.74 9.23 -5.57
C TYR A 50 -14.17 8.67 -5.49
N PRO A 51 -14.37 7.35 -5.71
CA PRO A 51 -15.70 6.79 -6.00
C PRO A 51 -16.65 6.72 -4.81
N PHE A 52 -16.17 6.85 -3.58
CA PHE A 52 -16.97 6.70 -2.37
C PHE A 52 -17.19 8.03 -1.65
N LEU A 53 -18.28 8.14 -0.90
CA LEU A 53 -18.53 9.30 -0.03
C LEU A 53 -17.52 9.41 1.12
N ASP A 54 -17.03 8.25 1.63
CA ASP A 54 -15.97 8.16 2.64
C ASP A 54 -15.13 6.91 2.42
N GLY A 55 -13.91 6.92 2.95
CA GLY A 55 -13.03 5.75 2.94
C GLY A 55 -12.16 5.60 1.68
N ASN A 56 -12.20 6.51 0.72
CA ASN A 56 -11.42 6.41 -0.51
C ASN A 56 -9.93 6.16 -0.23
N GLY A 57 -9.30 6.96 0.62
CA GLY A 57 -7.90 6.79 0.96
C GLY A 57 -7.58 5.45 1.66
N ARG A 58 -8.52 4.88 2.44
CA ARG A 58 -8.35 3.56 3.04
C ARG A 58 -8.37 2.46 1.99
N ILE A 59 -9.33 2.53 1.08
CA ILE A 59 -9.49 1.57 -0.02
C ILE A 59 -8.33 1.72 -1.02
N GLY A 60 -7.98 2.93 -1.41
CA GLY A 60 -6.85 3.18 -2.30
C GLY A 60 -5.53 2.62 -1.76
N ARG A 61 -5.27 2.78 -0.46
CA ARG A 61 -4.09 2.18 0.18
C ARG A 61 -4.18 0.65 0.31
N LEU A 62 -5.37 0.08 0.43
CA LEU A 62 -5.57 -1.36 0.45
C LEU A 62 -5.35 -2.00 -0.93
N LEU A 63 -5.64 -1.31 -2.01
CA LEU A 63 -5.36 -1.79 -3.37
C LEU A 63 -3.89 -2.11 -3.57
N ILE A 64 -2.98 -1.39 -2.92
CA ILE A 64 -1.53 -1.56 -3.10
C ILE A 64 -1.06 -2.97 -2.69
N PRO A 65 -1.22 -3.41 -1.42
CA PRO A 65 -0.80 -4.75 -1.03
C PRO A 65 -1.58 -5.85 -1.74
N LEU A 66 -2.86 -5.65 -2.08
CA LEU A 66 -3.65 -6.62 -2.82
C LEU A 66 -3.12 -6.81 -4.26
N TYR A 67 -2.80 -5.71 -4.95
CA TYR A 67 -2.19 -5.77 -6.27
C TYR A 67 -0.82 -6.48 -6.23
N LEU A 68 0.04 -6.11 -5.28
CA LEU A 68 1.34 -6.76 -5.13
C LEU A 68 1.25 -8.24 -4.80
N GLN A 69 0.22 -8.65 -4.04
CA GLN A 69 -0.07 -10.06 -3.78
C GLN A 69 -0.54 -10.78 -5.06
N SER A 70 -1.46 -10.18 -5.83
CA SER A 70 -1.94 -10.77 -7.09
C SER A 70 -0.80 -11.00 -8.10
N LYS A 71 0.22 -10.14 -8.09
CA LYS A 71 1.43 -10.24 -8.90
C LYS A 71 2.54 -11.07 -8.25
N LYS A 72 2.26 -11.74 -7.12
CA LYS A 72 3.20 -12.65 -6.39
C LYS A 72 4.45 -11.97 -5.82
N TYR A 73 4.43 -10.64 -5.62
CA TYR A 73 5.48 -9.93 -4.88
C TYR A 73 5.36 -10.13 -3.37
N LEU A 74 4.17 -10.47 -2.90
CA LEU A 74 3.85 -10.74 -1.50
C LEU A 74 3.05 -12.03 -1.40
N ASP A 75 3.42 -12.93 -0.48
CA ASP A 75 2.62 -14.12 -0.15
C ASP A 75 1.34 -13.72 0.61
N ASN A 76 1.44 -12.69 1.44
CA ASN A 76 0.33 -12.12 2.20
C ASN A 76 0.35 -10.59 2.07
N PRO A 77 -0.81 -9.90 2.12
CA PRO A 77 -0.90 -8.44 1.96
C PRO A 77 -0.43 -7.68 3.21
N CYS A 78 0.81 -7.94 3.66
CA CYS A 78 1.37 -7.42 4.91
C CYS A 78 2.17 -6.11 4.76
N LEU A 79 2.18 -5.50 3.57
CA LEU A 79 2.86 -4.23 3.33
C LEU A 79 1.99 -3.06 3.78
N TYR A 80 2.26 -2.51 4.98
CA TYR A 80 1.46 -1.43 5.57
C TYR A 80 1.95 -0.04 5.14
N ILE A 81 1.73 0.32 3.88
CA ILE A 81 2.16 1.60 3.28
C ILE A 81 1.45 2.82 3.89
N SER A 82 0.28 2.61 4.50
CA SER A 82 -0.47 3.69 5.17
C SER A 82 0.38 4.47 6.17
N PHE A 83 1.26 3.78 6.91
CA PHE A 83 2.15 4.43 7.87
C PHE A 83 3.08 5.45 7.20
N CYS A 84 3.66 5.11 6.04
CA CYS A 84 4.54 6.00 5.30
C CYS A 84 3.79 7.23 4.77
N PHE A 85 2.60 7.02 4.20
CA PHE A 85 1.79 8.12 3.65
C PHE A 85 1.22 9.02 4.74
N GLU A 86 0.83 8.48 5.90
CA GLU A 86 0.38 9.28 7.05
C GLU A 86 1.50 10.11 7.65
N LYS A 87 2.70 9.53 7.80
CA LYS A 87 3.90 10.24 8.27
C LYS A 87 4.27 11.42 7.37
N ASN A 88 4.05 11.28 6.05
CA ASN A 88 4.39 12.28 5.05
C ASN A 88 3.11 12.88 4.41
N ARG A 89 2.05 13.08 5.19
CA ARG A 89 0.70 13.39 4.71
C ARG A 89 0.65 14.60 3.79
N ASP A 90 1.29 15.70 4.19
CA ASP A 90 1.25 16.94 3.41
C ASP A 90 1.97 16.76 2.07
N LEU A 91 3.11 16.07 2.06
CA LEU A 91 3.85 15.76 0.85
C LEU A 91 3.07 14.81 -0.06
N TYR A 92 2.37 13.81 0.51
CA TYR A 92 1.51 12.90 -0.23
C TYR A 92 0.42 13.67 -1.00
N TYR A 93 -0.33 14.54 -0.33
CA TYR A 93 -1.35 15.36 -0.99
C TYR A 93 -0.75 16.35 -1.99
N GLN A 94 0.41 16.94 -1.68
CA GLN A 94 1.12 17.81 -2.60
C GLN A 94 1.52 17.05 -3.89
N LYS A 95 2.00 15.82 -3.79
CA LYS A 95 2.37 15.00 -4.95
C LYS A 95 1.16 14.62 -5.81
N LEU A 96 0.03 14.26 -5.21
CA LEU A 96 -1.23 14.05 -5.94
C LEU A 96 -1.69 15.33 -6.66
N TYR A 97 -1.58 16.47 -6.01
CA TYR A 97 -1.91 17.77 -6.60
C TYR A 97 -0.96 18.14 -7.76
N ASP A 98 0.34 17.94 -7.62
CA ASP A 98 1.35 18.24 -8.63
C ASP A 98 1.13 17.44 -9.92
N VAL A 99 0.67 16.18 -9.84
CA VAL A 99 0.27 15.43 -11.03
C VAL A 99 -0.85 16.13 -11.79
N ARG A 100 -1.88 16.60 -11.07
CA ARG A 100 -3.07 17.23 -11.67
C ARG A 100 -2.77 18.58 -12.30
N VAL A 101 -1.96 19.41 -11.63
CA VAL A 101 -1.76 20.81 -12.03
C VAL A 101 -0.51 21.00 -12.86
N LYS A 102 0.54 20.20 -12.61
CA LYS A 102 1.87 20.32 -13.25
C LYS A 102 2.19 19.14 -14.18
N ASN A 103 1.30 18.13 -14.27
CA ASN A 103 1.54 16.87 -14.98
C ASN A 103 2.81 16.13 -14.48
N ASP A 104 3.15 16.28 -13.16
CA ASP A 104 4.35 15.68 -12.56
C ASP A 104 4.11 14.25 -12.10
N ILE A 105 3.74 13.37 -13.03
CA ILE A 105 3.56 11.94 -12.76
C ILE A 105 4.87 11.28 -12.31
N ILE A 106 6.02 11.74 -12.80
CA ILE A 106 7.32 11.20 -12.44
C ILE A 106 7.64 11.51 -10.98
N GLY A 107 7.37 12.73 -10.52
CA GLY A 107 7.54 13.10 -9.11
C GLY A 107 6.64 12.30 -8.18
N TRP A 108 5.42 11.97 -8.60
CA TRP A 108 4.53 11.07 -7.88
C TRP A 108 5.09 9.64 -7.80
N ILE A 109 5.49 9.06 -8.94
CA ILE A 109 6.03 7.69 -8.98
C ILE A 109 7.27 7.56 -8.08
N LYS A 110 8.20 8.52 -8.13
CA LYS A 110 9.38 8.52 -7.25
C LYS A 110 9.00 8.52 -5.78
N PHE A 111 8.12 9.43 -5.36
CA PHE A 111 7.61 9.49 -3.99
C PHE A 111 6.96 8.17 -3.55
N PHE A 112 6.13 7.58 -4.42
CA PHE A 112 5.45 6.33 -4.16
C PHE A 112 6.45 5.17 -3.97
N LEU A 113 7.43 5.05 -4.85
CA LEU A 113 8.47 4.01 -4.78
C LEU A 113 9.35 4.16 -3.53
N GLU A 114 9.71 5.39 -3.15
CA GLU A 114 10.41 5.66 -1.89
C GLU A 114 9.60 5.19 -0.68
N GLY A 115 8.29 5.44 -0.68
CA GLY A 115 7.35 4.94 0.34
C GLY A 115 7.30 3.41 0.40
N ILE A 116 7.26 2.72 -0.73
CA ILE A 116 7.33 1.25 -0.80
C ILE A 116 8.65 0.75 -0.20
N ILE A 117 9.78 1.34 -0.59
CA ILE A 117 11.11 0.94 -0.09
C ILE A 117 11.22 1.13 1.43
N GLU A 118 10.81 2.29 1.95
CA GLU A 118 10.83 2.58 3.39
C GLU A 118 9.97 1.56 4.15
N THR A 119 8.75 1.34 3.68
CA THR A 119 7.80 0.41 4.31
C THR A 119 8.32 -1.03 4.29
N ALA A 120 8.89 -1.49 3.18
CA ALA A 120 9.44 -2.83 3.04
C ALA A 120 10.65 -3.04 4.00
N LYS A 121 11.52 -2.04 4.14
CA LYS A 121 12.64 -2.09 5.10
C LYS A 121 12.14 -2.21 6.54
N ILE A 122 11.15 -1.41 6.93
CA ILE A 122 10.55 -1.45 8.28
C ILE A 122 9.89 -2.81 8.53
N ALA A 123 9.12 -3.33 7.56
CA ALA A 123 8.48 -4.63 7.67
C ALA A 123 9.51 -5.75 7.86
N LYS A 124 10.56 -5.78 7.03
CA LYS A 124 11.65 -6.76 7.12
C LYS A 124 12.30 -6.78 8.50
N GLU A 125 12.61 -5.62 9.07
CA GLU A 125 13.22 -5.53 10.40
C GLU A 125 12.26 -5.98 11.53
N LYS A 126 10.97 -5.65 11.42
CA LYS A 126 9.95 -6.13 12.36
C LYS A 126 9.82 -7.66 12.30
N PHE A 127 9.75 -8.25 11.11
CA PHE A 127 9.66 -9.69 10.93
C PHE A 127 10.90 -10.42 11.49
N LYS A 128 12.10 -9.91 11.27
CA LYS A 128 13.31 -10.47 11.89
C LYS A 128 13.20 -10.53 13.41
N LYS A 129 12.76 -9.44 14.05
CA LYS A 129 12.58 -9.40 15.52
C LYS A 129 11.53 -10.40 16.00
N VAL A 130 10.44 -10.58 15.27
CA VAL A 130 9.40 -11.57 15.59
C VAL A 130 9.99 -12.99 15.51
N VAL A 131 10.70 -13.33 14.44
CA VAL A 131 11.35 -14.64 14.28
C VAL A 131 12.38 -14.92 15.39
N GLU A 132 13.18 -13.92 15.77
CA GLU A 132 14.14 -14.06 16.87
C GLU A 132 13.44 -14.28 18.21
N LEU A 133 12.34 -13.55 18.47
CA LEU A 133 11.54 -13.72 19.69
C LEU A 133 10.91 -15.11 19.74
N THR A 134 10.32 -15.58 18.65
CA THR A 134 9.73 -16.93 18.56
C THR A 134 10.78 -17.99 18.89
N LYS A 135 11.98 -17.93 18.30
CA LYS A 135 13.08 -18.86 18.61
C LYS A 135 13.48 -18.85 20.09
N LYS A 136 13.55 -17.66 20.72
CA LYS A 136 13.85 -17.55 22.14
C LYS A 136 12.78 -18.20 23.02
N ILE A 137 11.51 -18.00 22.68
CA ILE A 137 10.38 -18.60 23.41
C ILE A 137 10.40 -20.13 23.26
N ASP A 138 10.64 -20.65 22.07
CA ASP A 138 10.72 -22.10 21.82
C ASP A 138 11.81 -22.77 22.65
N VAL A 139 12.98 -22.15 22.76
CA VAL A 139 14.07 -22.63 23.63
C VAL A 139 13.62 -22.63 25.11
N GLN A 140 13.02 -21.55 25.58
CA GLN A 140 12.55 -21.46 26.98
C GLN A 140 11.49 -22.53 27.31
N ILE A 141 10.54 -22.77 26.39
CA ILE A 141 9.53 -23.81 26.53
C ILE A 141 10.17 -25.19 26.60
N THR A 142 11.16 -25.45 25.77
CA THR A 142 11.90 -26.73 25.74
C THR A 142 12.63 -26.95 27.05
N ASP A 143 13.34 -25.95 27.58
CA ASP A 143 14.04 -26.01 28.85
C ASP A 143 13.09 -26.27 30.05
N LEU A 144 11.92 -25.63 30.04
CA LEU A 144 10.88 -25.84 31.05
C LEU A 144 10.32 -27.29 31.03
N LYS A 145 10.09 -27.83 29.83
CA LYS A 145 9.63 -29.22 29.67
C LYS A 145 10.65 -30.19 30.21
N VAL A 146 11.93 -30.03 29.87
CA VAL A 146 13.02 -30.88 30.39
C VAL A 146 13.13 -30.83 31.93
N LYS A 147 13.02 -29.63 32.52
CA LYS A 147 13.00 -29.48 33.98
C LYS A 147 11.82 -30.18 34.65
N TYR A 148 10.62 -30.07 34.07
CA TYR A 148 9.40 -30.71 34.57
C TYR A 148 9.53 -32.25 34.55
N ASP A 149 10.03 -32.81 33.46
CA ASP A 149 10.20 -34.26 33.31
C ASP A 149 11.25 -34.82 34.28
N ASN A 150 12.30 -34.05 34.58
CA ASN A 150 13.34 -34.44 35.55
C ASN A 150 12.86 -34.35 37.03
N THR A 151 11.82 -33.57 37.33
CA THR A 151 11.26 -33.46 38.69
C THR A 151 10.26 -34.58 39.02
N LYS A 152 9.85 -35.35 38.03
CA LYS A 152 8.91 -36.48 38.20
C LYS A 152 9.60 -37.83 38.33
N LYS A 153 10.93 -37.89 38.28
CA LYS A 153 11.75 -39.07 38.58
C LYS A 153 12.29 -38.98 39.99
#